data_5c897f965f8c4774e07fc03ae7731ba2
#
_entry.id   5c897f965f8c4774e07fc03ae7731ba2
#
_cell.length_a   1.000
_cell.length_b   1.000
_cell.length_c   1.000
_cell.angle_alpha   90.00
_cell.angle_beta   90.00
_cell.angle_gamma   90.00
#
_symmetry.space_group_name_H-M   'P 1'
#
loop_
_entity.id
_entity.type
_entity.pdbx_description
1 polymer ?
#
loop_
_entity_poly.entity_id
_entity_poly.type
_entity_poly.pdbx_seq_one_letter_code
_entity_poly.pdbx_strand_id
1 'polypeptide(L)'
;MKNYLLPLAILLAFFTQSCLEGNTQETEQEEVLNQRIDSLFLAGIPQGKLANPLLEEVSGMVVSQRYPNRLYVHTDSGGEAAVFVLDTLGNELGRLDLSGLKNRDWEDIAIGPGPNGSSYIYVAEIGDNEAKHEEIYLYRFAEPELLQAIPSTDIDQVTLQYPGGPKDAETLLADPITGSLFLVSKREPKNALYQVPATAFEKGSATLEKVHEFDFNSSVGGDISKDGSQILIKTYLAVFYWKRTEKQSLVEALKVVPMRLPYVPEPQGEAIGFNFKGDAYFTLSEKRNGVMPTLYRYPKK
;
A
#
# COMPACT_ATOMS: atom_id res chain seq x y z
N MET A 1 -18.09 67.10 23.81
CA MET A 1 -17.92 66.23 22.64
C MET A 1 -16.48 65.77 22.59
N LYS A 2 -16.19 64.53 22.99
CA LYS A 2 -14.83 63.92 22.93
C LYS A 2 -14.98 62.70 22.06
N ASN A 3 -14.33 62.71 20.88
CA ASN A 3 -14.22 61.59 19.97
C ASN A 3 -13.22 60.58 20.52
N TYR A 4 -13.66 59.32 20.67
CA TYR A 4 -12.80 58.17 20.87
C TYR A 4 -12.62 57.44 19.54
N LEU A 5 -11.45 57.56 18.95
CA LEU A 5 -10.93 56.71 17.91
C LEU A 5 -10.23 55.53 18.59
N LEU A 6 -10.77 54.31 18.46
CA LEU A 6 -10.10 53.05 18.77
C LEU A 6 -9.37 52.55 17.52
N PRO A 7 -8.17 52.01 17.62
CA PRO A 7 -7.41 51.56 16.46
C PRO A 7 -7.85 50.17 15.97
N LEU A 8 -8.20 50.13 14.70
CA LEU A 8 -8.48 48.94 13.90
C LEU A 8 -7.16 48.35 13.40
N ALA A 9 -6.40 47.63 14.25
CA ALA A 9 -5.08 47.11 13.87
C ALA A 9 -4.70 45.75 14.44
N ILE A 10 -5.65 44.86 14.74
CA ILE A 10 -5.30 43.50 15.27
C ILE A 10 -6.03 42.36 14.53
N LEU A 11 -6.61 42.56 13.36
CA LEU A 11 -7.33 41.48 12.65
C LEU A 11 -6.71 41.04 11.31
N LEU A 12 -5.49 41.48 10.98
CA LEU A 12 -4.84 41.09 9.71
C LEU A 12 -3.71 40.06 9.86
N ALA A 13 -3.31 39.67 11.08
CA ALA A 13 -2.17 38.77 11.26
C ALA A 13 -2.50 37.28 11.25
N PHE A 14 -3.79 36.91 11.41
CA PHE A 14 -4.18 35.49 11.43
C PHE A 14 -4.57 34.91 10.05
N PHE A 15 -4.85 35.74 9.07
CA PHE A 15 -5.22 35.27 7.71
C PHE A 15 -4.02 35.03 6.79
N THR A 16 -2.86 35.58 7.10
CA THR A 16 -1.68 35.42 6.24
C THR A 16 -0.88 34.15 6.55
N GLN A 17 -0.99 33.59 7.75
CA GLN A 17 -0.24 32.39 8.12
C GLN A 17 -0.90 31.12 7.56
N SER A 18 -2.22 31.03 7.53
CA SER A 18 -2.92 29.87 6.96
C SER A 18 -2.85 29.83 5.42
N CYS A 19 -2.72 30.98 4.74
CA CYS A 19 -2.50 31.00 3.29
C CYS A 19 -1.06 30.67 2.89
N LEU A 20 -0.08 30.92 3.74
CA LEU A 20 1.32 30.58 3.48
C LEU A 20 1.59 29.08 3.67
N GLU A 21 0.99 28.45 4.68
CA GLU A 21 1.12 27.00 4.90
C GLU A 21 0.36 26.19 3.83
N GLY A 22 -0.80 26.63 3.38
CA GLY A 22 -1.53 26.01 2.28
C GLY A 22 -0.76 26.08 0.95
N ASN A 23 -0.15 27.21 0.64
CA ASN A 23 0.64 27.38 -0.59
C ASN A 23 1.95 26.57 -0.58
N THR A 24 2.58 26.37 0.57
CA THR A 24 3.81 25.57 0.63
C THR A 24 3.53 24.08 0.47
N GLN A 25 2.43 23.56 1.00
CA GLN A 25 2.04 22.17 0.83
C GLN A 25 1.60 21.85 -0.61
N GLU A 26 0.84 22.75 -1.24
CA GLU A 26 0.47 22.60 -2.66
C GLU A 26 1.71 22.64 -3.58
N THR A 27 2.69 23.52 -3.31
CA THR A 27 3.93 23.60 -4.10
C THR A 27 4.83 22.38 -3.91
N GLU A 28 4.96 21.82 -2.70
CA GLU A 28 5.74 20.59 -2.46
C GLU A 28 5.10 19.36 -3.15
N GLN A 29 3.78 19.24 -3.11
CA GLN A 29 3.07 18.18 -3.84
C GLN A 29 3.17 18.34 -5.36
N GLU A 30 3.08 19.56 -5.88
CA GLU A 30 3.30 19.86 -7.30
C GLU A 30 4.75 19.56 -7.70
N GLU A 31 5.75 19.84 -6.88
CA GLU A 31 7.15 19.49 -7.16
C GLU A 31 7.35 17.97 -7.26
N VAL A 32 6.78 17.21 -6.32
CA VAL A 32 6.84 15.74 -6.36
C VAL A 32 6.10 15.19 -7.58
N LEU A 33 4.93 15.74 -7.92
CA LEU A 33 4.16 15.34 -9.10
C LEU A 33 4.82 15.78 -10.42
N ASN A 34 5.60 16.86 -10.41
CA ASN A 34 6.33 17.37 -11.58
C ASN A 34 7.71 16.74 -11.76
N GLN A 35 8.17 15.85 -10.86
CA GLN A 35 9.40 15.10 -11.10
C GLN A 35 9.33 14.37 -12.42
N ARG A 36 10.41 14.41 -13.17
CA ARG A 36 10.53 13.69 -14.45
C ARG A 36 10.28 12.20 -14.24
N ILE A 37 9.34 11.65 -15.02
CA ILE A 37 9.11 10.20 -15.03
C ILE A 37 10.38 9.51 -15.52
N ASP A 38 10.92 8.59 -14.72
CA ASP A 38 12.09 7.82 -15.07
C ASP A 38 11.77 6.79 -16.15
N SER A 39 12.71 6.59 -17.04
CA SER A 39 12.57 5.66 -18.17
C SER A 39 13.07 4.24 -17.87
N LEU A 40 13.29 3.89 -16.62
CA LEU A 40 13.73 2.55 -16.19
C LEU A 40 12.72 1.46 -16.59
N PHE A 41 11.44 1.80 -16.55
CA PHE A 41 10.35 0.94 -17.00
C PHE A 41 9.66 1.56 -18.23
N LEU A 42 9.06 0.73 -19.06
CA LEU A 42 8.24 1.16 -20.20
C LEU A 42 6.84 1.58 -19.76
N ALA A 43 6.10 2.21 -20.67
CA ALA A 43 4.69 2.53 -20.46
C ALA A 43 3.86 1.27 -20.19
N GLY A 44 2.74 1.42 -19.48
CA GLY A 44 1.84 0.33 -19.12
C GLY A 44 1.21 -0.33 -20.36
N ILE A 45 1.23 -1.64 -20.38
CA ILE A 45 0.66 -2.49 -21.43
C ILE A 45 -0.54 -3.22 -20.79
N PRO A 46 -1.78 -3.03 -21.28
CA PRO A 46 -2.93 -3.76 -20.78
C PRO A 46 -2.77 -5.25 -21.05
N GLN A 47 -3.00 -6.07 -20.03
CA GLN A 47 -2.95 -7.52 -20.11
C GLN A 47 -4.35 -8.10 -20.28
N GLY A 48 -5.29 -7.72 -19.41
CA GLY A 48 -6.67 -8.19 -19.43
C GLY A 48 -7.56 -7.37 -18.50
N LYS A 49 -8.87 -7.47 -18.73
CA LYS A 49 -9.89 -6.92 -17.84
C LYS A 49 -10.40 -8.02 -16.93
N LEU A 50 -10.62 -7.69 -15.66
CA LEU A 50 -11.23 -8.65 -14.74
C LEU A 50 -12.70 -8.87 -15.10
N ALA A 51 -13.09 -10.13 -15.18
CA ALA A 51 -14.46 -10.51 -15.56
C ALA A 51 -15.34 -10.86 -14.35
N ASN A 52 -14.73 -11.20 -13.20
CA ASN A 52 -15.46 -11.59 -12.00
C ASN A 52 -16.06 -10.35 -11.30
N PRO A 53 -17.41 -10.29 -11.13
CA PRO A 53 -18.04 -9.15 -10.43
C PRO A 53 -17.59 -8.98 -8.97
N LEU A 54 -17.10 -10.04 -8.32
CA LEU A 54 -16.56 -9.97 -6.98
C LEU A 54 -15.23 -9.21 -6.90
N LEU A 55 -14.58 -8.93 -8.05
CA LEU A 55 -13.32 -8.19 -8.16
C LEU A 55 -13.53 -6.76 -8.68
N GLU A 56 -14.68 -6.16 -8.42
CA GLU A 56 -14.95 -4.78 -8.82
C GLU A 56 -14.23 -3.74 -7.92
N GLU A 57 -13.87 -4.12 -6.69
CA GLU A 57 -13.22 -3.24 -5.70
C GLU A 57 -11.88 -3.84 -5.25
N VAL A 58 -10.97 -4.10 -6.22
CA VAL A 58 -9.63 -4.62 -5.91
C VAL A 58 -8.77 -3.53 -5.27
N SER A 59 -8.38 -3.76 -4.02
CA SER A 59 -7.54 -2.86 -3.24
C SER A 59 -6.07 -3.30 -3.21
N GLY A 60 -5.75 -4.56 -2.95
CA GLY A 60 -4.38 -5.04 -2.84
C GLY A 60 -4.00 -6.11 -3.88
N MET A 61 -2.70 -6.14 -4.25
CA MET A 61 -2.14 -7.15 -5.16
C MET A 61 -0.69 -7.48 -4.83
N VAL A 62 -0.36 -8.78 -4.84
CA VAL A 62 1.03 -9.24 -4.78
C VAL A 62 1.27 -10.44 -5.69
N VAL A 63 2.48 -10.57 -6.23
CA VAL A 63 2.87 -11.72 -7.06
C VAL A 63 3.50 -12.79 -6.19
N SER A 64 3.09 -14.06 -6.42
CA SER A 64 3.64 -15.23 -5.75
C SER A 64 5.16 -15.25 -5.78
N GLN A 65 5.77 -15.64 -4.67
CA GLN A 65 7.21 -15.91 -4.62
C GLN A 65 7.59 -17.35 -4.99
N ARG A 66 6.61 -18.24 -5.15
CA ARG A 66 6.80 -19.67 -5.50
C ARG A 66 6.31 -19.99 -6.90
N TYR A 67 5.27 -19.35 -7.38
CA TYR A 67 4.57 -19.66 -8.64
C TYR A 67 4.56 -18.44 -9.57
N PRO A 68 5.45 -18.36 -10.56
CA PRO A 68 5.71 -17.15 -11.37
C PRO A 68 4.49 -16.58 -12.09
N ASN A 69 3.43 -17.38 -12.27
CA ASN A 69 2.21 -16.98 -12.97
C ASN A 69 1.00 -16.83 -12.04
N ARG A 70 1.22 -16.55 -10.75
CA ARG A 70 0.13 -16.31 -9.79
C ARG A 70 0.21 -14.91 -9.22
N LEU A 71 -0.89 -14.17 -9.31
CA LEU A 71 -1.14 -12.93 -8.60
C LEU A 71 -2.20 -13.21 -7.54
N TYR A 72 -1.95 -12.74 -6.33
CA TYR A 72 -2.92 -12.75 -5.23
C TYR A 72 -3.53 -11.37 -5.13
N VAL A 73 -4.85 -11.27 -5.14
CA VAL A 73 -5.60 -10.02 -5.01
C VAL A 73 -6.72 -10.19 -3.99
N HIS A 74 -7.10 -9.14 -3.33
CA HIS A 74 -8.31 -9.08 -2.50
C HIS A 74 -9.10 -7.82 -2.81
N THR A 75 -10.28 -7.73 -2.24
CA THR A 75 -11.16 -6.56 -2.37
C THR A 75 -11.18 -5.75 -1.09
N ASP A 76 -11.54 -4.48 -1.22
CA ASP A 76 -11.76 -3.51 -0.18
C ASP A 76 -12.92 -3.91 0.76
N SER A 77 -13.29 -3.01 1.66
CA SER A 77 -14.28 -3.15 2.72
C SER A 77 -15.62 -3.72 2.24
N GLY A 78 -16.20 -4.59 3.07
CA GLY A 78 -17.48 -5.23 2.76
C GLY A 78 -17.42 -6.36 1.74
N GLY A 79 -16.24 -6.63 1.17
CA GLY A 79 -15.99 -7.79 0.34
C GLY A 79 -15.94 -9.10 1.13
N GLU A 80 -15.82 -10.22 0.43
CA GLU A 80 -15.63 -11.52 1.08
C GLU A 80 -14.23 -11.62 1.69
N ALA A 81 -14.08 -12.31 2.83
CA ALA A 81 -12.77 -12.60 3.41
C ALA A 81 -12.06 -13.68 2.57
N ALA A 82 -11.63 -13.29 1.39
CA ALA A 82 -11.01 -14.18 0.40
C ALA A 82 -9.89 -13.49 -0.36
N VAL A 83 -8.88 -14.27 -0.71
CA VAL A 83 -7.81 -13.89 -1.64
C VAL A 83 -8.06 -14.60 -2.96
N PHE A 84 -8.30 -13.86 -4.01
CA PHE A 84 -8.45 -14.39 -5.36
C PHE A 84 -7.09 -14.59 -6.01
N VAL A 85 -6.99 -15.59 -6.85
CA VAL A 85 -5.73 -15.92 -7.54
C VAL A 85 -5.94 -15.72 -9.03
N LEU A 86 -5.16 -14.83 -9.62
CA LEU A 86 -5.18 -14.53 -11.05
C LEU A 86 -3.89 -15.02 -11.72
N ASP A 87 -3.93 -15.19 -13.03
CA ASP A 87 -2.72 -15.27 -13.82
C ASP A 87 -2.22 -13.87 -14.24
N THR A 88 -1.08 -13.79 -14.89
CA THR A 88 -0.48 -12.53 -15.36
C THR A 88 -1.22 -11.89 -16.54
N LEU A 89 -2.30 -12.49 -17.01
CA LEU A 89 -3.22 -11.95 -18.01
C LEU A 89 -4.54 -11.48 -17.39
N GLY A 90 -4.72 -11.65 -16.07
CA GLY A 90 -5.94 -11.29 -15.34
C GLY A 90 -7.03 -12.35 -15.36
N ASN A 91 -6.73 -13.57 -15.81
CA ASN A 91 -7.69 -14.68 -15.73
C ASN A 91 -7.68 -15.27 -14.30
N GLU A 92 -8.85 -15.57 -13.77
CA GLU A 92 -8.97 -16.20 -12.47
C GLU A 92 -8.53 -17.67 -12.52
N LEU A 93 -7.63 -18.05 -11.61
CA LEU A 93 -7.15 -19.42 -11.42
C LEU A 93 -7.85 -20.12 -10.26
N GLY A 94 -8.41 -19.35 -9.31
CA GLY A 94 -9.08 -19.84 -8.13
C GLY A 94 -9.12 -18.81 -7.01
N ARG A 95 -9.50 -19.25 -5.82
CA ARG A 95 -9.56 -18.39 -4.64
C ARG A 95 -9.21 -19.14 -3.35
N LEU A 96 -8.82 -18.38 -2.34
CA LEU A 96 -8.49 -18.81 -1.00
C LEU A 96 -9.51 -18.15 -0.06
N ASP A 97 -10.50 -18.88 0.42
CA ASP A 97 -11.41 -18.39 1.45
C ASP A 97 -10.69 -18.43 2.80
N LEU A 98 -10.57 -17.31 3.48
CA LEU A 98 -9.91 -17.24 4.78
C LEU A 98 -10.93 -17.54 5.87
N SER A 99 -11.03 -18.81 6.26
CA SER A 99 -12.08 -19.32 7.16
C SER A 99 -12.09 -18.61 8.51
N GLY A 100 -13.25 -18.15 8.91
CA GLY A 100 -13.45 -17.51 10.22
C GLY A 100 -13.11 -16.02 10.26
N LEU A 101 -12.55 -15.46 9.20
CA LEU A 101 -12.31 -14.02 9.09
C LEU A 101 -13.51 -13.29 8.48
N LYS A 102 -13.51 -11.99 8.65
CA LYS A 102 -14.37 -11.04 7.96
C LYS A 102 -13.47 -9.98 7.34
N ASN A 103 -13.85 -9.45 6.20
CA ASN A 103 -13.22 -8.27 5.64
C ASN A 103 -13.96 -7.03 6.21
N ARG A 104 -13.33 -6.36 7.20
CA ARG A 104 -13.84 -5.08 7.71
C ARG A 104 -13.39 -3.95 6.80
N ASP A 105 -12.08 -3.91 6.53
CA ASP A 105 -11.44 -2.86 5.74
C ASP A 105 -10.03 -3.33 5.33
N TRP A 106 -9.98 -4.31 4.41
CA TRP A 106 -8.72 -4.85 3.88
C TRP A 106 -8.18 -3.92 2.80
N GLU A 107 -6.95 -3.48 2.96
CA GLU A 107 -6.36 -2.45 2.10
C GLU A 107 -5.23 -2.97 1.23
N ASP A 108 -4.33 -3.80 1.78
CA ASP A 108 -3.19 -4.29 1.01
C ASP A 108 -2.81 -5.72 1.38
N ILE A 109 -2.05 -6.36 0.49
CA ILE A 109 -1.57 -7.73 0.61
C ILE A 109 -0.10 -7.77 0.23
N ALA A 110 0.70 -8.40 1.06
CA ALA A 110 2.12 -8.56 0.80
C ALA A 110 2.55 -10.03 0.89
N ILE A 111 3.71 -10.35 0.35
CA ILE A 111 4.32 -11.67 0.44
C ILE A 111 5.77 -11.54 0.93
N GLY A 112 6.14 -12.37 1.89
CA GLY A 112 7.47 -12.31 2.48
C GLY A 112 7.79 -13.54 3.33
N PRO A 113 8.95 -13.54 4.00
CA PRO A 113 9.32 -14.62 4.89
C PRO A 113 8.38 -14.70 6.09
N GLY A 114 7.85 -15.89 6.34
CA GLY A 114 7.14 -16.24 7.57
C GLY A 114 8.00 -17.04 8.52
N PRO A 115 7.38 -17.78 9.45
CA PRO A 115 8.11 -18.70 10.32
C PRO A 115 9.03 -19.63 9.52
N ASN A 116 10.25 -19.82 10.01
CA ASN A 116 11.28 -20.66 9.39
C ASN A 116 11.69 -20.24 7.96
N GLY A 117 11.47 -18.96 7.58
CA GLY A 117 11.85 -18.45 6.27
C GLY A 117 11.02 -18.96 5.08
N SER A 118 9.92 -19.69 5.33
CA SER A 118 9.00 -20.09 4.27
C SER A 118 8.19 -18.87 3.75
N SER A 119 7.68 -18.96 2.51
CA SER A 119 6.87 -17.90 1.91
C SER A 119 5.50 -17.83 2.58
N TYR A 120 5.12 -16.64 3.05
CA TYR A 120 3.84 -16.34 3.67
C TYR A 120 3.16 -15.17 2.96
N ILE A 121 1.84 -15.25 2.87
CA ILE A 121 0.97 -14.16 2.45
C ILE A 121 0.52 -13.42 3.71
N TYR A 122 0.57 -12.09 3.66
CA TYR A 122 0.13 -11.17 4.70
C TYR A 122 -1.01 -10.34 4.15
N VAL A 123 -2.15 -10.31 4.84
CA VAL A 123 -3.33 -9.48 4.51
C VAL A 123 -3.48 -8.42 5.58
N ALA A 124 -3.66 -7.17 5.16
CA ALA A 124 -3.72 -6.02 6.04
C ALA A 124 -5.15 -5.48 6.17
N GLU A 125 -5.76 -5.65 7.34
CA GLU A 125 -7.00 -5.00 7.76
C GLU A 125 -6.65 -3.71 8.50
N ILE A 126 -6.35 -2.66 7.75
CA ILE A 126 -5.71 -1.42 8.23
C ILE A 126 -6.44 -0.16 7.81
N GLY A 127 -7.49 -0.27 6.99
CA GLY A 127 -8.33 0.85 6.61
C GLY A 127 -9.13 1.40 7.78
N ASP A 128 -9.21 2.72 7.83
CA ASP A 128 -9.97 3.47 8.83
C ASP A 128 -10.19 4.92 8.35
N ASN A 129 -11.00 5.07 7.34
CA ASN A 129 -11.29 6.35 6.67
C ASN A 129 -11.67 7.50 7.63
N GLU A 130 -12.18 7.16 8.80
CA GLU A 130 -12.63 8.13 9.80
C GLU A 130 -11.75 8.16 11.07
N ALA A 131 -10.64 7.41 11.08
CA ALA A 131 -9.70 7.27 12.20
C ALA A 131 -10.42 6.97 13.53
N LYS A 132 -11.25 5.91 13.55
CA LYS A 132 -12.08 5.52 14.71
C LYS A 132 -11.63 4.24 15.39
N HIS A 133 -10.88 3.40 14.65
CA HIS A 133 -10.48 2.07 15.12
C HIS A 133 -9.16 2.12 15.86
N GLU A 134 -9.21 1.94 17.18
CA GLU A 134 -8.00 1.83 18.01
C GLU A 134 -7.11 0.63 17.60
N GLU A 135 -7.70 -0.38 16.98
CA GLU A 135 -7.05 -1.62 16.61
C GLU A 135 -7.20 -1.91 15.13
N ILE A 136 -6.08 -2.28 14.52
CA ILE A 136 -5.96 -2.82 13.16
C ILE A 136 -5.37 -4.23 13.23
N TYR A 137 -5.49 -5.00 12.16
CA TYR A 137 -5.06 -6.40 12.17
C TYR A 137 -4.20 -6.73 10.97
N LEU A 138 -3.20 -7.58 11.18
CA LEU A 138 -2.53 -8.31 10.11
C LEU A 138 -2.82 -9.79 10.28
N TYR A 139 -3.18 -10.41 9.19
CA TYR A 139 -3.34 -11.86 9.06
C TYR A 139 -2.19 -12.42 8.24
N ARG A 140 -1.70 -13.59 8.59
CA ARG A 140 -0.72 -14.29 7.76
C ARG A 140 -0.98 -15.78 7.70
N PHE A 141 -0.68 -16.37 6.55
CA PHE A 141 -0.75 -17.81 6.33
C PHE A 141 0.33 -18.23 5.32
N ALA A 142 0.72 -19.51 5.37
CA ALA A 142 1.71 -20.03 4.43
C ALA A 142 1.19 -19.92 2.98
N GLU A 143 2.04 -19.50 2.06
CA GLU A 143 1.69 -19.44 0.64
C GLU A 143 1.31 -20.83 0.12
N PRO A 144 0.03 -21.06 -0.29
CA PRO A 144 -0.46 -22.41 -0.55
C PRO A 144 -0.07 -22.90 -1.95
N GLU A 145 0.13 -24.21 -2.06
CA GLU A 145 0.26 -24.87 -3.35
C GLU A 145 -1.10 -25.05 -4.01
N LEU A 146 -2.06 -25.55 -3.25
CA LEU A 146 -3.43 -25.80 -3.72
C LEU A 146 -4.30 -24.56 -3.48
N LEU A 147 -5.13 -24.24 -4.47
CA LEU A 147 -6.07 -23.10 -4.39
C LEU A 147 -7.38 -23.58 -3.74
N GLN A 148 -7.41 -23.55 -2.43
CA GLN A 148 -8.54 -23.98 -1.60
C GLN A 148 -8.67 -23.07 -0.37
N ALA A 149 -9.77 -23.22 0.36
CA ALA A 149 -9.97 -22.49 1.62
C ALA A 149 -8.81 -22.72 2.61
N ILE A 150 -8.39 -21.65 3.28
CA ILE A 150 -7.40 -21.67 4.35
C ILE A 150 -8.14 -21.81 5.68
N PRO A 151 -7.92 -22.92 6.41
CA PRO A 151 -8.55 -23.10 7.73
C PRO A 151 -8.12 -22.01 8.72
N SER A 152 -9.01 -21.61 9.61
CA SER A 152 -8.69 -20.61 10.65
C SER A 152 -7.51 -21.02 11.56
N THR A 153 -7.25 -22.31 11.70
CA THR A 153 -6.10 -22.84 12.45
C THR A 153 -4.75 -22.59 11.78
N ASP A 154 -4.76 -22.28 10.48
CA ASP A 154 -3.56 -22.06 9.67
C ASP A 154 -3.34 -20.55 9.41
N ILE A 155 -4.19 -19.69 10.02
CA ILE A 155 -4.10 -18.24 9.91
C ILE A 155 -3.65 -17.67 11.26
N ASP A 156 -2.47 -17.07 11.29
CA ASP A 156 -2.03 -16.27 12.42
C ASP A 156 -2.60 -14.85 12.30
N GLN A 157 -3.01 -14.28 13.42
CA GLN A 157 -3.47 -12.89 13.54
C GLN A 157 -2.63 -12.13 14.55
N VAL A 158 -2.38 -10.86 14.28
CA VAL A 158 -1.82 -9.90 15.25
C VAL A 158 -2.66 -8.64 15.31
N THR A 159 -2.89 -8.15 16.51
CA THR A 159 -3.55 -6.86 16.79
C THR A 159 -2.49 -5.77 16.90
N LEU A 160 -2.67 -4.68 16.17
CA LEU A 160 -1.73 -3.57 16.14
C LEU A 160 -2.43 -2.25 16.48
N GLN A 161 -1.68 -1.33 17.08
CA GLN A 161 -2.14 0.02 17.40
C GLN A 161 -1.11 1.04 16.91
N TYR A 162 -1.58 2.18 16.40
CA TYR A 162 -0.70 3.30 16.07
C TYR A 162 -0.28 4.07 17.32
N PRO A 163 0.97 4.54 17.40
CA PRO A 163 1.34 5.49 18.44
C PRO A 163 0.61 6.82 18.18
N GLY A 164 -0.14 7.29 19.19
CA GLY A 164 -0.86 8.57 19.11
C GLY A 164 -2.27 8.49 18.54
N GLY A 165 -2.88 7.29 18.51
CA GLY A 165 -4.29 7.05 18.16
C GLY A 165 -4.53 6.59 16.73
N PRO A 166 -5.81 6.30 16.38
CA PRO A 166 -6.21 5.72 15.11
C PRO A 166 -5.71 6.47 13.88
N LYS A 167 -5.45 5.74 12.81
CA LYS A 167 -5.02 6.25 11.50
C LYS A 167 -5.51 5.36 10.38
N ASP A 168 -5.77 6.02 9.25
CA ASP A 168 -6.01 5.35 7.98
C ASP A 168 -4.69 4.95 7.31
N ALA A 169 -4.59 3.72 6.84
CA ALA A 169 -3.43 3.24 6.10
C ALA A 169 -3.86 2.26 5.01
N GLU A 170 -3.17 2.29 3.88
CA GLU A 170 -3.51 1.49 2.71
C GLU A 170 -2.28 0.88 2.03
N THR A 171 -1.17 0.69 2.76
CA THR A 171 0.03 0.09 2.19
C THR A 171 0.69 -0.84 3.19
N LEU A 172 0.95 -2.06 2.79
CA LEU A 172 1.71 -3.06 3.52
C LEU A 172 2.96 -3.45 2.75
N LEU A 173 4.12 -3.32 3.37
CA LEU A 173 5.39 -3.78 2.82
C LEU A 173 5.95 -4.94 3.65
N ALA A 174 6.32 -6.04 3.01
CA ALA A 174 7.02 -7.15 3.64
C ALA A 174 8.47 -7.22 3.12
N ASP A 175 9.45 -6.95 3.97
CA ASP A 175 10.86 -6.98 3.56
C ASP A 175 11.34 -8.43 3.39
N PRO A 176 11.66 -8.90 2.19
CA PRO A 176 12.06 -10.29 1.95
C PRO A 176 13.43 -10.62 2.54
N ILE A 177 14.24 -9.62 2.89
CA ILE A 177 15.58 -9.82 3.46
C ILE A 177 15.50 -10.04 4.97
N THR A 178 14.70 -9.24 5.66
CA THR A 178 14.65 -9.25 7.13
C THR A 178 13.40 -9.90 7.71
N GLY A 179 12.34 -10.07 6.89
CA GLY A 179 11.01 -10.48 7.34
C GLY A 179 10.27 -9.38 8.09
N SER A 180 10.79 -8.16 8.13
CA SER A 180 10.13 -7.03 8.77
C SER A 180 8.93 -6.57 7.96
N LEU A 181 7.85 -6.20 8.66
CA LEU A 181 6.63 -5.65 8.06
C LEU A 181 6.53 -4.16 8.36
N PHE A 182 6.00 -3.41 7.37
CA PHE A 182 5.80 -1.98 7.49
C PHE A 182 4.45 -1.58 6.94
N LEU A 183 3.82 -0.59 7.57
CA LEU A 183 2.59 0.04 7.10
C LEU A 183 2.86 1.49 6.71
N VAL A 184 2.17 1.98 5.67
CA VAL A 184 2.23 3.41 5.30
C VAL A 184 0.84 4.00 5.45
N SER A 185 0.74 5.09 6.22
CA SER A 185 -0.52 5.81 6.39
C SER A 185 -0.91 6.58 5.13
N LYS A 186 -2.19 6.96 5.01
CA LYS A 186 -2.75 7.56 3.78
C LYS A 186 -3.09 9.04 3.91
N ARG A 187 -3.73 9.43 5.01
CA ARG A 187 -4.47 10.72 5.06
C ARG A 187 -3.72 11.89 5.64
N GLU A 188 -2.60 11.66 6.31
CA GLU A 188 -1.78 12.76 6.79
C GLU A 188 -1.18 13.54 5.60
N PRO A 189 -0.93 14.86 5.74
CA PRO A 189 -0.27 15.67 4.70
C PRO A 189 1.04 15.05 4.20
N LYS A 190 1.75 14.36 5.09
CA LYS A 190 2.93 13.55 4.82
C LYS A 190 2.65 12.15 5.36
N ASN A 191 2.63 11.15 4.47
CA ASN A 191 2.41 9.79 4.91
C ASN A 191 3.56 9.28 5.76
N ALA A 192 3.25 8.55 6.81
CA ALA A 192 4.23 8.01 7.74
C ALA A 192 4.43 6.50 7.54
N LEU A 193 5.68 6.06 7.63
CA LEU A 193 6.08 4.65 7.65
C LEU A 193 6.13 4.15 9.08
N TYR A 194 5.39 3.09 9.35
CA TYR A 194 5.35 2.42 10.63
C TYR A 194 5.93 1.02 10.53
N GLN A 195 6.83 0.66 11.42
CA GLN A 195 7.36 -0.69 11.52
C GLN A 195 6.54 -1.51 12.50
N VAL A 196 6.22 -2.74 12.12
CA VAL A 196 5.65 -3.74 13.00
C VAL A 196 6.78 -4.34 13.84
N PRO A 197 6.70 -4.35 15.18
CA PRO A 197 7.71 -4.97 16.03
C PRO A 197 7.90 -6.45 15.69
N ALA A 198 9.15 -6.92 15.60
CA ALA A 198 9.47 -8.29 15.18
C ALA A 198 8.80 -9.39 16.02
N THR A 199 8.49 -9.09 17.30
CA THR A 199 7.81 -10.03 18.21
C THR A 199 6.30 -9.93 18.21
N ALA A 200 5.71 -9.11 17.30
CA ALA A 200 4.28 -8.81 17.34
C ALA A 200 3.41 -10.07 17.20
N PHE A 201 3.67 -10.92 16.23
CA PHE A 201 2.92 -12.17 16.03
C PHE A 201 3.11 -13.17 17.18
N GLU A 202 4.28 -13.21 17.83
CA GLU A 202 4.51 -14.08 19.00
C GLU A 202 3.72 -13.61 20.22
N LYS A 203 3.56 -12.28 20.38
CA LYS A 203 2.83 -11.68 21.50
C LYS A 203 1.32 -11.57 21.24
N GLY A 204 0.89 -11.68 19.99
CA GLY A 204 -0.49 -11.50 19.57
C GLY A 204 -0.91 -10.03 19.46
N SER A 205 -0.13 -9.09 19.99
CA SER A 205 -0.40 -7.65 19.89
C SER A 205 0.88 -6.81 20.00
N ALA A 206 0.85 -5.59 19.41
CA ALA A 206 1.94 -4.63 19.52
C ALA A 206 1.47 -3.19 19.20
N THR A 207 2.24 -2.20 19.69
CA THR A 207 2.18 -0.83 19.21
C THR A 207 3.22 -0.66 18.09
N LEU A 208 2.81 -0.06 16.98
CA LEU A 208 3.67 0.23 15.84
C LEU A 208 4.73 1.28 16.18
N GLU A 209 5.85 1.26 15.47
CA GLU A 209 6.91 2.26 15.61
C GLU A 209 6.98 3.16 14.37
N LYS A 210 6.75 4.48 14.51
CA LYS A 210 6.96 5.43 13.43
C LYS A 210 8.45 5.56 13.13
N VAL A 211 8.89 5.19 11.92
CA VAL A 211 10.31 5.11 11.55
C VAL A 211 10.70 6.08 10.42
N HIS A 212 9.74 6.61 9.66
CA HIS A 212 9.99 7.59 8.61
C HIS A 212 8.72 8.38 8.30
N GLU A 213 8.88 9.47 7.53
CA GLU A 213 7.80 10.28 6.97
C GLU A 213 8.16 10.66 5.54
N PHE A 214 7.21 10.51 4.61
CA PHE A 214 7.39 10.80 3.19
C PHE A 214 6.92 12.22 2.86
N ASP A 215 7.47 12.82 1.79
CA ASP A 215 7.03 14.12 1.27
C ASP A 215 5.84 14.00 0.31
N PHE A 216 5.01 12.97 0.46
CA PHE A 216 3.77 12.75 -0.29
C PHE A 216 2.67 12.20 0.63
N ASN A 217 1.42 12.23 0.12
CA ASN A 217 0.27 11.63 0.77
C ASN A 217 -0.50 10.71 -0.18
N SER A 218 -1.63 10.18 0.30
CA SER A 218 -2.54 9.31 -0.47
C SER A 218 -1.88 8.03 -0.97
N SER A 219 -0.97 7.45 -0.16
CA SER A 219 -0.43 6.12 -0.39
C SER A 219 -1.56 5.08 -0.39
N VAL A 220 -1.63 4.23 -1.42
CA VAL A 220 -2.72 3.27 -1.66
C VAL A 220 -2.24 1.85 -1.93
N GLY A 221 -0.96 1.59 -1.88
CA GLY A 221 -0.39 0.25 -2.03
C GLY A 221 1.11 0.28 -2.24
N GLY A 222 1.76 -0.85 -2.08
CA GLY A 222 3.19 -0.96 -2.27
C GLY A 222 3.68 -2.39 -2.36
N ASP A 223 4.93 -2.56 -2.83
CA ASP A 223 5.56 -3.87 -2.90
C ASP A 223 7.08 -3.77 -2.85
N ILE A 224 7.71 -4.86 -2.47
CA ILE A 224 9.16 -5.04 -2.50
C ILE A 224 9.49 -6.22 -3.40
N SER A 225 10.41 -6.02 -4.36
CA SER A 225 10.84 -7.11 -5.23
C SER A 225 11.36 -8.31 -4.43
N LYS A 226 11.17 -9.52 -4.93
CA LYS A 226 11.55 -10.78 -4.26
C LYS A 226 12.98 -10.80 -3.74
N ASP A 227 13.91 -10.15 -4.43
CA ASP A 227 15.32 -10.01 -4.03
C ASP A 227 15.58 -8.88 -3.03
N GLY A 228 14.54 -8.08 -2.70
CA GLY A 228 14.63 -6.96 -1.77
C GLY A 228 15.34 -5.73 -2.31
N SER A 229 15.73 -5.71 -3.59
CA SER A 229 16.54 -4.65 -4.19
C SER A 229 15.73 -3.47 -4.72
N GLN A 230 14.41 -3.60 -4.82
CA GLN A 230 13.51 -2.61 -5.41
C GLN A 230 12.27 -2.45 -4.53
N ILE A 231 11.81 -1.22 -4.36
CA ILE A 231 10.64 -0.89 -3.52
C ILE A 231 9.71 0.00 -4.35
N LEU A 232 8.41 -0.27 -4.29
CA LEU A 232 7.35 0.55 -4.86
C LEU A 232 6.44 1.04 -3.74
N ILE A 233 6.03 2.30 -3.83
CA ILE A 233 4.86 2.84 -3.14
C ILE A 233 4.05 3.59 -4.17
N LYS A 234 2.76 3.30 -4.23
CA LYS A 234 1.81 3.90 -5.14
C LYS A 234 0.92 4.89 -4.40
N THR A 235 0.64 6.01 -5.04
CA THR A 235 -0.47 6.90 -4.71
C THR A 235 -1.51 6.84 -5.84
N TYR A 236 -2.64 7.54 -5.69
CA TYR A 236 -3.61 7.62 -6.79
C TYR A 236 -3.03 8.17 -8.10
N LEU A 237 -2.00 9.03 -8.03
CA LEU A 237 -1.49 9.78 -9.18
C LEU A 237 -0.07 9.41 -9.59
N ALA A 238 0.65 8.63 -8.80
CA ALA A 238 2.06 8.37 -9.03
C ALA A 238 2.49 6.99 -8.51
N VAL A 239 3.52 6.44 -9.12
CA VAL A 239 4.28 5.29 -8.62
C VAL A 239 5.67 5.77 -8.28
N PHE A 240 6.03 5.64 -7.00
CA PHE A 240 7.34 5.95 -6.47
C PHE A 240 8.18 4.69 -6.36
N TYR A 241 9.46 4.83 -6.70
CA TYR A 241 10.40 3.72 -6.78
C TYR A 241 11.70 4.07 -6.08
N TRP A 242 12.19 3.13 -5.29
CA TRP A 242 13.52 3.18 -4.68
C TRP A 242 14.32 1.95 -5.08
N LYS A 243 15.60 2.18 -5.33
CA LYS A 243 16.59 1.11 -5.45
C LYS A 243 17.27 0.93 -4.10
N ARG A 244 17.33 -0.31 -3.62
CA ARG A 244 17.99 -0.66 -2.37
C ARG A 244 19.27 -1.45 -2.65
N THR A 245 20.35 -1.11 -1.98
CA THR A 245 21.59 -1.88 -2.00
C THR A 245 21.60 -2.92 -0.89
N GLU A 246 22.38 -3.99 -1.03
CA GLU A 246 22.46 -5.09 -0.03
C GLU A 246 22.82 -4.62 1.40
N LYS A 247 23.51 -3.47 1.51
CA LYS A 247 23.96 -2.94 2.81
C LYS A 247 22.97 -1.97 3.47
N GLN A 248 21.94 -1.59 2.75
CA GLN A 248 20.92 -0.65 3.28
C GLN A 248 19.79 -1.40 3.95
N SER A 249 19.34 -0.91 5.11
CA SER A 249 18.01 -1.26 5.63
C SER A 249 16.92 -0.71 4.72
N LEU A 250 15.70 -1.23 4.84
CA LEU A 250 14.54 -0.70 4.10
C LEU A 250 14.34 0.79 4.40
N VAL A 251 14.39 1.16 5.68
CA VAL A 251 14.20 2.54 6.14
C VAL A 251 15.25 3.49 5.57
N GLU A 252 16.52 3.06 5.50
CA GLU A 252 17.59 3.87 4.88
C GLU A 252 17.37 4.06 3.39
N ALA A 253 16.90 3.03 2.67
CA ALA A 253 16.58 3.14 1.26
C ALA A 253 15.42 4.12 1.02
N LEU A 254 14.36 4.07 1.83
CA LEU A 254 13.18 4.93 1.72
C LEU A 254 13.42 6.40 2.08
N LYS A 255 14.53 6.73 2.78
CA LYS A 255 14.94 8.13 3.05
C LYS A 255 15.55 8.84 1.83
N VAL A 256 15.88 8.12 0.78
CA VAL A 256 16.39 8.70 -0.47
C VAL A 256 15.20 9.22 -1.27
N VAL A 257 15.40 10.34 -1.98
CA VAL A 257 14.37 10.86 -2.90
C VAL A 257 13.99 9.80 -3.94
N PRO A 258 12.71 9.44 -4.08
CA PRO A 258 12.28 8.40 -5.01
C PRO A 258 12.38 8.82 -6.47
N MET A 259 12.46 7.84 -7.36
CA MET A 259 12.18 8.03 -8.79
C MET A 259 10.68 7.87 -9.02
N ARG A 260 10.12 8.64 -9.97
CA ARG A 260 8.76 8.40 -10.46
C ARG A 260 8.81 7.45 -11.64
N LEU A 261 7.96 6.43 -11.61
CA LEU A 261 7.83 5.47 -12.70
C LEU A 261 6.63 5.78 -13.60
N PRO A 262 6.61 5.24 -14.85
CA PRO A 262 5.44 5.31 -15.72
C PRO A 262 4.20 4.72 -15.03
N TYR A 263 3.08 5.41 -15.16
CA TYR A 263 1.79 4.97 -14.64
C TYR A 263 0.67 5.41 -15.58
N VAL A 264 -0.20 4.48 -15.96
CA VAL A 264 -1.44 4.79 -16.68
C VAL A 264 -2.47 5.21 -15.61
N PRO A 265 -2.99 6.44 -15.65
CA PRO A 265 -3.99 6.85 -14.66
C PRO A 265 -5.20 5.93 -14.69
N GLU A 266 -5.51 5.34 -13.57
CA GLU A 266 -6.64 4.43 -13.35
C GLU A 266 -7.62 5.10 -12.37
N PRO A 267 -8.94 4.96 -12.57
CA PRO A 267 -9.92 5.42 -11.59
C PRO A 267 -9.78 4.57 -10.33
N GLN A 268 -9.44 5.19 -9.19
CA GLN A 268 -9.13 4.46 -7.94
C GLN A 268 -8.17 3.28 -8.18
N GLY A 269 -7.03 3.56 -8.82
CA GLY A 269 -5.98 2.56 -8.95
C GLY A 269 -5.26 2.41 -7.63
N GLU A 270 -5.36 1.27 -6.95
CA GLU A 270 -4.78 1.05 -5.63
C GLU A 270 -3.72 -0.04 -5.66
N ALA A 271 -4.03 -1.18 -6.24
CA ALA A 271 -3.16 -2.33 -6.22
C ALA A 271 -1.90 -2.17 -7.10
N ILE A 272 -0.75 -2.61 -6.58
CA ILE A 272 0.54 -2.62 -7.27
C ILE A 272 1.39 -3.81 -6.79
N GLY A 273 2.17 -4.43 -7.70
CA GLY A 273 3.10 -5.50 -7.32
C GLY A 273 4.18 -5.74 -8.36
N PHE A 274 5.40 -6.09 -7.95
CA PHE A 274 6.43 -6.56 -8.87
C PHE A 274 6.06 -7.92 -9.45
N ASN A 275 6.51 -8.20 -10.67
CA ASN A 275 6.46 -9.56 -11.17
C ASN A 275 7.51 -10.43 -10.46
N PHE A 276 7.40 -11.76 -10.65
CA PHE A 276 8.27 -12.76 -10.01
C PHE A 276 9.77 -12.49 -10.15
N LYS A 277 10.20 -11.87 -11.27
CA LYS A 277 11.61 -11.58 -11.56
C LYS A 277 12.06 -10.19 -11.12
N GLY A 278 11.14 -9.28 -10.75
CA GLY A 278 11.46 -7.88 -10.50
C GLY A 278 11.86 -7.09 -11.77
N ASP A 279 11.55 -7.62 -12.97
CA ASP A 279 11.78 -6.98 -14.26
C ASP A 279 10.51 -6.37 -14.89
N ALA A 280 9.42 -6.35 -14.14
CA ALA A 280 8.20 -5.62 -14.44
C ALA A 280 7.43 -5.37 -13.12
N TYR A 281 6.51 -4.43 -13.17
CA TYR A 281 5.46 -4.31 -12.15
C TYR A 281 4.09 -4.31 -12.81
N PHE A 282 3.07 -4.61 -12.02
CA PHE A 282 1.66 -4.58 -12.40
C PHE A 282 0.92 -3.53 -11.60
N THR A 283 -0.14 -2.96 -12.19
CA THR A 283 -1.15 -2.19 -11.46
C THR A 283 -2.54 -2.71 -11.80
N LEU A 284 -3.45 -2.50 -10.86
CA LEU A 284 -4.86 -2.85 -11.00
C LEU A 284 -5.69 -1.84 -10.21
N SER A 285 -6.86 -1.49 -10.73
CA SER A 285 -7.76 -0.52 -10.11
C SER A 285 -9.04 -1.18 -9.64
N GLU A 286 -9.82 -0.41 -8.88
CA GLU A 286 -11.24 -0.67 -8.71
C GLU A 286 -12.04 -0.36 -9.98
N LYS A 287 -13.26 -0.91 -10.05
CA LYS A 287 -14.26 -0.47 -11.02
C LYS A 287 -14.84 0.86 -10.61
N ARG A 288 -14.59 1.90 -11.37
CA ARG A 288 -15.14 3.24 -11.12
C ARG A 288 -15.66 3.88 -12.38
N ASN A 289 -16.77 4.61 -12.30
CA ASN A 289 -17.38 5.33 -13.44
C ASN A 289 -17.64 4.45 -14.67
N GLY A 290 -17.95 3.16 -14.47
CA GLY A 290 -18.17 2.19 -15.55
C GLY A 290 -16.90 1.66 -16.23
N VAL A 291 -15.71 2.06 -15.75
CA VAL A 291 -14.43 1.52 -16.22
C VAL A 291 -14.15 0.23 -15.46
N MET A 292 -14.01 -0.89 -16.20
CA MET A 292 -13.68 -2.19 -15.62
C MET A 292 -12.21 -2.25 -15.22
N PRO A 293 -11.87 -2.89 -14.07
CA PRO A 293 -10.51 -3.13 -13.66
C PRO A 293 -9.69 -3.77 -14.78
N THR A 294 -8.57 -3.14 -15.13
CA THR A 294 -7.66 -3.63 -16.18
C THR A 294 -6.31 -3.88 -15.55
N LEU A 295 -5.77 -5.09 -15.68
CA LEU A 295 -4.42 -5.41 -15.27
C LEU A 295 -3.44 -4.78 -16.27
N TYR A 296 -2.60 -3.85 -15.81
CA TYR A 296 -1.51 -3.28 -16.59
C TYR A 296 -0.17 -3.87 -16.18
N ARG A 297 0.70 -4.10 -17.15
CA ARG A 297 2.08 -4.54 -16.94
C ARG A 297 3.05 -3.47 -17.45
N TYR A 298 4.05 -3.15 -16.65
CA TYR A 298 5.11 -2.15 -16.96
C TYR A 298 6.46 -2.88 -16.98
N PRO A 299 6.94 -3.30 -18.15
CA PRO A 299 8.20 -4.03 -18.24
C PRO A 299 9.39 -3.09 -18.05
N LYS A 300 10.45 -3.59 -17.43
CA LYS A 300 11.74 -2.91 -17.35
C LYS A 300 12.40 -2.86 -18.74
N LYS A 301 13.14 -1.79 -19.02
CA LYS A 301 13.90 -1.66 -20.26
C LYS A 301 15.08 -2.63 -20.33
#